data_18dca18097e70db7e14be90729c71e18
#
_entry.id   18dca18097e70db7e14be90729c71e18
#
_cell.length_a   1.000
_cell.length_b   1.000
_cell.length_c   1.000
_cell.angle_alpha   90.00
_cell.angle_beta   90.00
_cell.angle_gamma   90.00
#
_symmetry.space_group_name_H-M   'P 1'
#
loop_
_entity.id
_entity.type
_entity.pdbx_description
1 polymer ?
#
loop_
_entity_poly.entity_id
_entity_poly.type
_entity_poly.pdbx_seq_one_letter_code
_entity_poly.pdbx_strand_id
1 'polypeptide(L)'
;PMLNLIKGGGGALLQEKIVAAAANHMVVIADYTKEVSSLGAFDLPVEVVKFGSPSTKTAIEKVLKKLNYSKFEVRFRAQNSQKFVTDEQHFIIDLKLNKIKEPQLLHNHLIACPGVVETGLFVNLANTIVVGKSDGTCKVIRKERPS
;
A
#
# COMPACT_ATOMS: atom_id res chain seq x y z
N PRO A 1 12.78 10.00 -10.57
CA PRO A 1 12.12 8.72 -10.26
C PRO A 1 10.84 8.95 -9.46
N MET A 2 9.81 8.14 -9.76
CA MET A 2 8.58 8.14 -8.95
C MET A 2 8.83 7.36 -7.67
N LEU A 3 8.69 8.02 -6.51
CA LEU A 3 8.94 7.42 -5.20
C LEU A 3 7.63 6.83 -4.63
N ASN A 4 7.10 5.80 -5.28
CA ASN A 4 5.90 5.11 -4.84
C ASN A 4 6.24 3.99 -3.86
N LEU A 5 5.38 3.77 -2.85
CA LEU A 5 5.61 2.80 -1.80
C LEU A 5 4.38 1.91 -1.58
N ILE A 6 4.61 0.72 -1.04
CA ILE A 6 3.59 -0.05 -0.32
C ILE A 6 3.94 0.00 1.16
N LYS A 7 2.99 0.45 1.99
CA LYS A 7 3.08 0.50 3.45
C LYS A 7 1.89 -0.20 4.10
N GLY A 8 1.94 -0.37 5.39
CA GLY A 8 0.85 -0.98 6.15
C GLY A 8 1.06 -2.46 6.49
N GLY A 9 2.28 -2.96 6.39
CA GLY A 9 2.62 -4.31 6.87
C GLY A 9 2.29 -4.51 8.35
N GLY A 10 2.45 -3.49 9.17
CA GLY A 10 2.07 -3.47 10.59
C GLY A 10 0.59 -3.15 10.86
N GLY A 11 -0.20 -2.81 9.85
CA GLY A 11 -1.63 -2.55 9.99
C GLY A 11 -2.01 -1.09 10.28
N ALA A 12 -1.08 -0.15 10.30
CA ALA A 12 -1.33 1.27 10.61
C ALA A 12 -1.35 2.18 9.36
N LEU A 13 -1.68 1.62 8.19
CA LEU A 13 -1.56 2.33 6.91
C LEU A 13 -2.39 3.62 6.83
N LEU A 14 -3.56 3.65 7.44
CA LEU A 14 -4.42 4.84 7.46
C LEU A 14 -3.77 5.98 8.26
N GLN A 15 -3.34 5.71 9.49
CA GLN A 15 -2.66 6.69 10.34
C GLN A 15 -1.37 7.18 9.69
N GLU A 16 -0.56 6.27 9.16
CA GLU A 16 0.67 6.60 8.42
C GLU A 16 0.39 7.52 7.23
N LYS A 17 -0.67 7.26 6.46
CA LYS A 17 -1.01 8.08 5.30
C LYS A 17 -1.57 9.45 5.68
N ILE A 18 -2.36 9.54 6.74
CA ILE A 18 -2.85 10.83 7.28
C ILE A 18 -1.66 11.71 7.66
N VAL A 19 -0.69 11.17 8.38
CA VAL A 19 0.53 11.90 8.77
C VAL A 19 1.36 12.30 7.54
N ALA A 20 1.54 11.39 6.60
CA ALA A 20 2.27 11.64 5.36
C ALA A 20 1.62 12.75 4.52
N ALA A 21 0.29 12.74 4.41
CA ALA A 21 -0.47 13.74 3.66
C ALA A 21 -0.44 15.13 4.32
N ALA A 22 -0.35 15.19 5.65
CA ALA A 22 -0.24 16.44 6.40
C ALA A 22 1.19 17.04 6.42
N ALA A 23 2.20 16.23 6.07
CA ALA A 23 3.59 16.65 6.11
C ALA A 23 3.97 17.49 4.89
N ASN A 24 4.72 18.57 5.08
CA ASN A 24 5.31 19.34 3.99
C ASN A 24 6.43 18.57 3.26
N HIS A 25 7.08 17.64 3.95
CA HIS A 25 8.18 16.85 3.41
C HIS A 25 8.21 15.48 4.07
N MET A 26 7.99 14.42 3.30
CA MET A 26 8.02 13.04 3.76
C MET A 26 9.37 12.41 3.42
N VAL A 27 10.09 11.98 4.46
CA VAL A 27 11.32 11.19 4.34
C VAL A 27 11.01 9.75 4.72
N VAL A 28 11.37 8.81 3.85
CA VAL A 28 11.23 7.37 4.09
C VAL A 28 12.62 6.78 4.33
N ILE A 29 12.76 6.02 5.40
CA ILE A 29 13.98 5.27 5.69
C ILE A 29 13.67 3.78 5.48
N ALA A 30 14.51 3.12 4.70
CA ALA A 30 14.36 1.69 4.41
C ALA A 30 15.74 1.03 4.30
N ASP A 31 15.79 -0.28 4.53
CA ASP A 31 16.97 -1.06 4.17
C ASP A 31 16.95 -1.39 2.66
N TYR A 32 18.11 -1.79 2.13
CA TYR A 32 18.29 -2.06 0.70
C TYR A 32 17.39 -3.18 0.16
N THR A 33 16.90 -4.09 1.02
CA THR A 33 16.02 -5.20 0.61
C THR A 33 14.61 -4.71 0.23
N LYS A 34 14.27 -3.47 0.63
CA LYS A 34 12.97 -2.84 0.32
C LYS A 34 12.99 -2.09 -1.01
N GLU A 35 14.16 -1.83 -1.58
CA GLU A 35 14.28 -1.17 -2.89
C GLU A 35 13.92 -2.18 -3.99
N VAL A 36 12.87 -1.91 -4.75
CA VAL A 36 12.37 -2.78 -5.82
C VAL A 36 12.19 -1.99 -7.11
N SER A 37 12.34 -2.68 -8.24
CA SER A 37 12.10 -2.08 -9.57
C SER A 37 10.62 -1.93 -9.89
N SER A 38 9.77 -2.70 -9.23
CA SER A 38 8.29 -2.67 -9.39
C SER A 38 7.64 -3.08 -8.10
N LEU A 39 6.57 -2.37 -7.72
CA LEU A 39 5.74 -2.73 -6.56
C LEU A 39 4.94 -4.00 -6.84
N GLY A 40 4.56 -4.71 -5.77
CA GLY A 40 3.62 -5.84 -5.82
C GLY A 40 4.18 -7.18 -5.35
N ALA A 41 5.50 -7.33 -5.18
CA ALA A 41 6.07 -8.53 -4.55
C ALA A 41 5.64 -8.64 -3.08
N PHE A 42 5.55 -7.50 -2.39
CA PHE A 42 4.89 -7.40 -1.09
C PHE A 42 3.38 -7.22 -1.30
N ASP A 43 2.57 -7.96 -0.53
CA ASP A 43 1.11 -7.89 -0.62
C ASP A 43 0.62 -6.47 -0.32
N LEU A 44 -0.32 -5.98 -1.13
CA LEU A 44 -0.91 -4.66 -0.95
C LEU A 44 -2.02 -4.72 0.09
N PRO A 45 -1.87 -4.08 1.26
CA PRO A 45 -2.95 -4.00 2.24
C PRO A 45 -3.99 -2.97 1.84
N VAL A 46 -5.26 -3.32 2.05
CA VAL A 46 -6.42 -2.45 1.87
C VAL A 46 -7.24 -2.47 3.15
N GLU A 47 -7.39 -1.32 3.78
CA GLU A 47 -8.20 -1.16 4.99
C GLU A 47 -9.66 -0.99 4.61
N VAL A 48 -10.54 -1.78 5.23
CA VAL A 48 -11.97 -1.84 4.90
C VAL A 48 -12.83 -1.81 6.16
N VAL A 49 -14.00 -1.18 6.08
CA VAL A 49 -14.97 -1.23 7.19
C VAL A 49 -15.42 -2.66 7.44
N LYS A 50 -15.75 -2.99 8.69
CA LYS A 50 -16.21 -4.34 9.08
C LYS A 50 -17.55 -4.70 8.45
N PHE A 51 -18.50 -3.75 8.47
CA PHE A 51 -19.82 -3.96 7.89
C PHE A 51 -19.71 -4.24 6.39
N GLY A 52 -20.31 -5.33 5.95
CA GLY A 52 -20.32 -5.71 4.54
C GLY A 52 -18.95 -6.05 3.95
N SER A 53 -17.94 -6.30 4.78
CA SER A 53 -16.57 -6.57 4.29
C SER A 53 -16.45 -7.73 3.29
N PRO A 54 -17.27 -8.80 3.32
CA PRO A 54 -17.29 -9.80 2.25
C PRO A 54 -17.71 -9.23 0.90
N SER A 55 -18.70 -8.31 0.87
CA SER A 55 -19.11 -7.61 -0.36
C SER A 55 -18.02 -6.68 -0.87
N THR A 56 -17.34 -5.96 0.03
CA THR A 56 -16.18 -5.13 -0.31
C THR A 56 -15.06 -5.96 -0.92
N LYS A 57 -14.77 -7.13 -0.35
CA LYS A 57 -13.80 -8.09 -0.92
C LYS A 57 -14.15 -8.47 -2.35
N THR A 58 -15.41 -8.81 -2.60
CA THR A 58 -15.90 -9.15 -3.95
C THR A 58 -15.78 -7.96 -4.92
N ALA A 59 -16.06 -6.73 -4.47
CA ALA A 59 -15.88 -5.53 -5.27
C ALA A 59 -14.39 -5.31 -5.65
N ILE A 60 -13.47 -5.51 -4.71
CA ILE A 60 -12.03 -5.46 -4.95
C ILE A 60 -11.62 -6.49 -6.02
N GLU A 61 -12.09 -7.74 -5.91
CA GLU A 61 -11.79 -8.78 -6.90
C GLU A 61 -12.28 -8.39 -8.31
N LYS A 62 -13.45 -7.76 -8.41
CA LYS A 62 -13.98 -7.23 -9.69
C LYS A 62 -13.10 -6.12 -10.25
N VAL A 63 -12.60 -5.21 -9.41
CA VAL A 63 -11.64 -4.16 -9.82
C VAL A 63 -10.38 -4.79 -10.37
N LEU A 64 -9.80 -5.77 -9.70
CA LEU A 64 -8.58 -6.44 -10.16
C LEU A 64 -8.78 -7.11 -11.53
N LYS A 65 -9.90 -7.80 -11.73
CA LYS A 65 -10.26 -8.38 -13.03
C LYS A 65 -10.42 -7.32 -14.13
N LYS A 66 -11.11 -6.22 -13.82
CA LYS A 66 -11.29 -5.08 -14.74
C LYS A 66 -9.95 -4.45 -15.15
N LEU A 67 -8.98 -4.41 -14.24
CA LEU A 67 -7.63 -3.88 -14.50
C LEU A 67 -6.67 -4.94 -15.07
N ASN A 68 -7.19 -6.07 -15.53
CA ASN A 68 -6.45 -7.16 -16.18
C ASN A 68 -5.37 -7.82 -15.30
N TYR A 69 -5.60 -7.90 -14.00
CA TYR A 69 -4.81 -8.77 -13.14
C TYR A 69 -5.24 -10.22 -13.37
N SER A 70 -4.38 -11.04 -13.97
CA SER A 70 -4.71 -12.44 -14.34
C SER A 70 -4.51 -13.43 -13.21
N LYS A 71 -3.57 -13.14 -12.30
CA LYS A 71 -3.25 -13.97 -11.14
C LYS A 71 -3.19 -13.08 -9.90
N PHE A 72 -4.08 -13.33 -8.95
CA PHE A 72 -4.12 -12.62 -7.68
C PHE A 72 -4.77 -13.47 -6.60
N GLU A 73 -4.43 -13.17 -5.35
CA GLU A 73 -5.15 -13.65 -4.18
C GLU A 73 -5.67 -12.44 -3.39
N VAL A 74 -6.86 -12.57 -2.85
CA VAL A 74 -7.51 -11.54 -2.02
C VAL A 74 -7.95 -12.21 -0.73
N ARG A 75 -7.34 -11.84 0.39
CA ARG A 75 -7.59 -12.48 1.67
C ARG A 75 -7.68 -11.47 2.81
N PHE A 76 -8.54 -11.73 3.78
CA PHE A 76 -8.52 -10.99 5.03
C PHE A 76 -7.21 -11.28 5.78
N ARG A 77 -6.57 -10.25 6.28
CA ARG A 77 -5.43 -10.41 7.19
C ARG A 77 -5.89 -11.08 8.47
N ALA A 78 -5.13 -12.06 8.92
CA ALA A 78 -5.38 -12.80 10.15
C ALA A 78 -4.24 -12.59 11.15
N GLN A 79 -4.60 -12.62 12.43
CA GLN A 79 -3.70 -12.65 13.55
C GLN A 79 -4.30 -13.58 14.61
N ASN A 80 -3.52 -14.54 15.12
CA ASN A 80 -3.99 -15.51 16.12
C ASN A 80 -5.30 -16.21 15.72
N SER A 81 -5.40 -16.68 14.48
CA SER A 81 -6.56 -17.36 13.89
C SER A 81 -7.84 -16.54 13.83
N GLN A 82 -7.76 -15.23 14.04
CA GLN A 82 -8.86 -14.29 13.91
C GLN A 82 -8.54 -13.23 12.85
N LYS A 83 -9.55 -12.53 12.33
CA LYS A 83 -9.32 -11.39 11.47
C LYS A 83 -8.59 -10.29 12.25
N PHE A 84 -7.50 -9.78 11.64
CA PHE A 84 -6.79 -8.63 12.19
C PHE A 84 -7.71 -7.41 12.24
N VAL A 85 -7.67 -6.68 13.34
CA VAL A 85 -8.43 -5.42 13.52
C VAL A 85 -7.45 -4.28 13.70
N THR A 86 -7.61 -3.23 12.90
CA THR A 86 -6.79 -2.01 13.01
C THR A 86 -7.16 -1.20 14.25
N ASP A 87 -6.31 -0.23 14.61
CA ASP A 87 -6.60 0.70 15.72
C ASP A 87 -7.90 1.48 15.50
N GLU A 88 -8.25 1.76 14.24
CA GLU A 88 -9.50 2.41 13.84
C GLU A 88 -10.70 1.44 13.73
N GLN A 89 -10.54 0.21 14.23
CA GLN A 89 -11.59 -0.82 14.26
C GLN A 89 -12.02 -1.32 12.89
N HIS A 90 -11.13 -1.31 11.91
CA HIS A 90 -11.37 -1.85 10.57
C HIS A 90 -10.69 -3.21 10.37
N PHE A 91 -11.05 -3.92 9.29
CA PHE A 91 -10.30 -5.07 8.80
C PHE A 91 -9.25 -4.64 7.76
N ILE A 92 -8.31 -5.54 7.47
CA ILE A 92 -7.40 -5.41 6.34
C ILE A 92 -7.62 -6.58 5.39
N ILE A 93 -7.68 -6.27 4.11
CA ILE A 93 -7.63 -7.24 3.01
C ILE A 93 -6.26 -7.10 2.36
N ASP A 94 -5.48 -8.17 2.34
CA ASP A 94 -4.19 -8.22 1.66
C ASP A 94 -4.37 -8.74 0.24
N LEU A 95 -3.83 -7.99 -0.73
CA LEU A 95 -3.87 -8.32 -2.15
C LEU A 95 -2.48 -8.81 -2.61
N LYS A 96 -2.39 -10.07 -2.97
CA LYS A 96 -1.18 -10.64 -3.59
C LYS A 96 -1.26 -10.46 -5.10
N LEU A 97 -0.50 -9.53 -5.63
CA LEU A 97 -0.57 -9.11 -7.03
C LEU A 97 0.70 -9.44 -7.83
N ASN A 98 1.82 -9.72 -7.15
CA ASN A 98 3.16 -9.94 -7.67
C ASN A 98 3.76 -8.73 -8.41
N LYS A 99 3.00 -7.99 -9.19
CA LYS A 99 3.43 -6.78 -9.89
C LYS A 99 2.29 -5.79 -10.04
N ILE A 100 2.55 -4.54 -9.68
CA ILE A 100 1.63 -3.41 -9.87
C ILE A 100 2.21 -2.50 -10.95
N LYS A 101 1.58 -2.47 -12.12
CA LYS A 101 2.05 -1.68 -13.27
C LYS A 101 1.74 -0.20 -13.11
N GLU A 102 0.54 0.12 -12.67
CA GLU A 102 -0.01 1.47 -12.56
C GLU A 102 -0.54 1.73 -11.14
N PRO A 103 0.33 2.06 -10.16
CA PRO A 103 -0.07 2.21 -8.76
C PRO A 103 -1.18 3.24 -8.54
N GLN A 104 -1.12 4.39 -9.22
CA GLN A 104 -2.13 5.44 -9.08
C GLN A 104 -3.50 4.98 -9.61
N LEU A 105 -3.52 4.31 -10.76
CA LEU A 105 -4.75 3.80 -11.34
C LEU A 105 -5.41 2.76 -10.43
N LEU A 106 -4.60 1.81 -9.91
CA LEU A 106 -5.07 0.80 -8.97
C LEU A 106 -5.63 1.44 -7.70
N HIS A 107 -4.89 2.39 -7.11
CA HIS A 107 -5.35 3.11 -5.93
C HIS A 107 -6.71 3.78 -6.16
N ASN A 108 -6.86 4.52 -7.24
CA ASN A 108 -8.09 5.25 -7.56
C ASN A 108 -9.30 4.30 -7.71
N HIS A 109 -9.12 3.15 -8.32
CA HIS A 109 -10.20 2.17 -8.47
C HIS A 109 -10.53 1.46 -7.15
N LEU A 110 -9.55 1.17 -6.32
CA LEU A 110 -9.78 0.55 -5.01
C LEU A 110 -10.49 1.50 -4.06
N ILE A 111 -10.04 2.76 -3.97
CA ILE A 111 -10.64 3.75 -3.06
C ILE A 111 -12.08 4.10 -3.46
N ALA A 112 -12.47 3.91 -4.70
CA ALA A 112 -13.82 4.11 -5.18
C ALA A 112 -14.78 2.96 -4.80
N CYS A 113 -14.29 1.83 -4.30
CA CYS A 113 -15.13 0.73 -3.82
C CYS A 113 -15.80 1.11 -2.50
N PRO A 114 -17.14 1.03 -2.39
CA PRO A 114 -17.81 1.21 -1.11
C PRO A 114 -17.26 0.23 -0.06
N GLY A 115 -16.95 0.76 1.12
CA GLY A 115 -16.36 -0.01 2.21
C GLY A 115 -14.83 0.02 2.28
N VAL A 116 -14.15 0.43 1.23
CA VAL A 116 -12.69 0.69 1.27
C VAL A 116 -12.43 2.02 1.98
N VAL A 117 -11.61 1.99 3.00
CA VAL A 117 -11.19 3.17 3.78
C VAL A 117 -9.91 3.77 3.18
N GLU A 118 -8.88 2.93 2.99
CA GLU A 118 -7.59 3.38 2.46
C GLU A 118 -6.80 2.19 1.88
N THR A 119 -5.84 2.47 1.03
CA THR A 119 -4.90 1.46 0.50
C THR A 119 -3.49 1.71 1.00
N GLY A 120 -2.68 0.66 1.04
CA GLY A 120 -1.26 0.74 1.36
C GLY A 120 -0.39 1.35 0.24
N LEU A 121 -0.97 1.77 -0.87
CA LEU A 121 -0.26 2.49 -1.94
C LEU A 121 -0.05 3.95 -1.53
N PHE A 122 1.20 4.33 -1.32
CA PHE A 122 1.63 5.71 -1.08
C PHE A 122 2.20 6.25 -2.37
N VAL A 123 1.34 6.88 -3.17
CA VAL A 123 1.70 7.39 -4.50
C VAL A 123 1.95 8.89 -4.42
N ASN A 124 3.10 9.31 -4.93
CA ASN A 124 3.52 10.72 -4.96
C ASN A 124 3.63 11.43 -3.58
N LEU A 125 3.60 10.71 -2.46
CA LEU A 125 3.71 11.28 -1.12
C LEU A 125 5.16 11.46 -0.67
N ALA A 126 6.04 10.50 -0.93
CA ALA A 126 7.43 10.58 -0.52
C ALA A 126 8.22 11.64 -1.32
N ASN A 127 9.03 12.42 -0.62
CA ASN A 127 9.91 13.43 -1.20
C ASN A 127 11.37 12.93 -1.24
N THR A 128 11.75 12.15 -0.24
CA THR A 128 13.11 11.62 -0.09
C THR A 128 13.03 10.19 0.46
N ILE A 129 13.86 9.30 -0.09
CA ILE A 129 14.07 7.96 0.45
C ILE A 129 15.54 7.81 0.81
N VAL A 130 15.81 7.34 2.03
CA VAL A 130 17.14 6.99 2.51
C VAL A 130 17.22 5.48 2.62
N VAL A 131 18.04 4.85 1.79
CA VAL A 131 18.23 3.40 1.76
C VAL A 131 19.52 3.04 2.47
N GLY A 132 19.43 2.35 3.60
CA GLY A 132 20.58 1.82 4.31
C GLY A 132 21.13 0.57 3.62
N LYS A 133 22.45 0.47 3.51
CA LYS A 133 23.16 -0.66 2.92
C LYS A 133 23.81 -1.52 4.01
N SER A 134 24.13 -2.77 3.66
CA SER A 134 24.76 -3.74 4.57
C SER A 134 26.18 -3.34 4.99
N ASP A 135 26.85 -2.48 4.22
CA ASP A 135 28.21 -1.96 4.51
C ASP A 135 28.21 -0.75 5.47
N GLY A 136 27.06 -0.36 5.99
CA GLY A 136 26.89 0.80 6.89
C GLY A 136 26.76 2.14 6.18
N THR A 137 26.81 2.17 4.84
CA THR A 137 26.57 3.38 4.05
C THR A 137 25.09 3.54 3.73
N CYS A 138 24.68 4.70 3.22
CA CYS A 138 23.32 4.93 2.75
C CYS A 138 23.29 5.59 1.37
N LYS A 139 22.21 5.32 0.64
CA LYS A 139 21.87 5.96 -0.64
C LYS A 139 20.68 6.88 -0.41
N VAL A 140 20.75 8.11 -0.87
CA VAL A 140 19.65 9.09 -0.79
C VAL A 140 19.05 9.28 -2.17
N ILE A 141 17.75 9.05 -2.29
CA ILE A 141 16.97 9.23 -3.52
C ILE A 141 15.98 10.37 -3.27
N ARG A 142 15.98 11.38 -4.12
CA ARG A 142 15.06 12.52 -4.03
C ARG A 142 14.10 12.52 -5.21
N LYS A 143 12.86 12.92 -4.94
CA LYS A 143 11.88 13.17 -5.99
C LYS A 143 12.37 14.34 -6.84
N GLU A 144 12.37 14.15 -8.16
CA GLU A 144 12.66 15.24 -9.08
C GLU A 144 11.56 16.30 -8.95
N ARG A 145 11.97 17.57 -8.82
CA ARG A 145 11.00 18.67 -8.91
C ARG A 145 10.57 18.78 -10.36
N PRO A 146 9.27 18.88 -10.65
CA PRO A 146 8.87 19.29 -12.00
C PRO A 146 9.52 20.63 -12.31
N SER A 147 10.19 20.69 -13.44
CA SER A 147 10.76 21.93 -14.00
C SER A 147 9.63 22.90 -14.36
#